data_c304e9005f92cc8d670d17127b4f9c1d
#
_entry.id   c304e9005f92cc8d670d17127b4f9c1d
#
_cell.length_a   1.000
_cell.length_b   1.000
_cell.length_c   1.000
_cell.angle_alpha   90.00
_cell.angle_beta   90.00
_cell.angle_gamma   90.00
#
_symmetry.space_group_name_H-M   'P 1'
#
loop_
_entity.id
_entity.type
_entity.pdbx_description
1 polymer ?
#
loop_
_entity_poly.entity_id
_entity_poly.type
_entity_poly.pdbx_seq_one_letter_code
_entity_poly.pdbx_strand_id
1 'polypeptide(L)'
;MIIDFHTHAFPEKIVARAMESLIHKGGALVPFTDGTPAGLLQAMDRSGVDRAVVLNIATNAKQTQSVNDFVAGLDDRLIGFGSVYPGDVPYALEELERIHQLGLKGIKLHPEYQQFFVDYPKMAPIYQKAAALGLITVFNAGEDVGYDLPVHCTPQRLAHALEMAENWTVVAAHMGGYLLWHDVERYLLGKDLYIDTSLAHSGLPAPQAKRMIRAHGADRVLLGSDCPWGFAKYEIGYIKSLGLEQQEQEQILGGNAMRLLGL
;
A
#
# COMPACT_ATOMS: atom_id res chain seq x y z
N MET A 1 -5.74 11.24 -15.76
CA MET A 1 -5.67 9.80 -15.39
C MET A 1 -5.82 9.69 -13.89
N ILE A 2 -6.71 8.83 -13.41
CA ILE A 2 -6.89 8.53 -11.97
C ILE A 2 -6.26 7.16 -11.69
N ILE A 3 -5.39 7.06 -10.70
CA ILE A 3 -4.68 5.83 -10.34
C ILE A 3 -4.92 5.53 -8.86
N ASP A 4 -5.51 4.37 -8.60
CA ASP A 4 -5.67 3.82 -7.25
C ASP A 4 -4.40 3.05 -6.86
N PHE A 5 -3.61 3.60 -5.94
CA PHE A 5 -2.30 3.05 -5.58
C PHE A 5 -2.37 1.95 -4.52
N HIS A 6 -3.57 1.63 -4.02
CA HIS A 6 -3.73 0.63 -2.96
C HIS A 6 -4.98 -0.23 -3.19
N THR A 7 -4.78 -1.37 -3.82
CA THR A 7 -5.85 -2.36 -4.04
C THR A 7 -5.32 -3.78 -3.84
N HIS A 8 -6.24 -4.72 -3.69
CA HIS A 8 -5.95 -6.15 -3.57
C HIS A 8 -6.84 -6.95 -4.50
N ALA A 9 -6.28 -8.00 -5.10
CA ALA A 9 -7.01 -8.98 -5.88
C ALA A 9 -6.34 -10.35 -5.73
N PHE A 10 -7.12 -11.41 -5.75
CA PHE A 10 -6.65 -12.77 -5.51
C PHE A 10 -6.91 -13.65 -6.73
N PRO A 11 -6.05 -14.67 -6.96
CA PRO A 11 -6.32 -15.68 -7.99
C PRO A 11 -7.66 -16.37 -7.76
N GLU A 12 -8.42 -16.64 -8.84
CA GLU A 12 -9.74 -17.28 -8.76
C GLU A 12 -9.76 -18.58 -7.95
N LYS A 13 -8.66 -19.36 -8.04
CA LYS A 13 -8.52 -20.63 -7.31
C LYS A 13 -8.54 -20.52 -5.79
N ILE A 14 -8.18 -19.35 -5.26
CA ILE A 14 -8.05 -19.14 -3.80
C ILE A 14 -8.93 -18.02 -3.25
N VAL A 15 -9.53 -17.19 -4.12
CA VAL A 15 -10.23 -15.96 -3.73
C VAL A 15 -11.32 -16.21 -2.69
N ALA A 16 -12.17 -17.21 -2.88
CA ALA A 16 -13.25 -17.52 -1.92
C ALA A 16 -12.71 -17.77 -0.51
N ARG A 17 -11.66 -18.62 -0.38
CA ARG A 17 -11.04 -18.93 0.90
C ARG A 17 -10.27 -17.74 1.48
N ALA A 18 -9.59 -16.97 0.62
CA ALA A 18 -8.86 -15.78 1.04
C ALA A 18 -9.82 -14.73 1.62
N MET A 19 -10.88 -14.42 0.90
CA MET A 19 -11.90 -13.46 1.32
C MET A 19 -12.60 -13.89 2.61
N GLU A 20 -13.02 -15.15 2.73
CA GLU A 20 -13.62 -15.68 3.95
C GLU A 20 -12.69 -15.51 5.16
N SER A 21 -11.41 -15.85 5.02
CA SER A 21 -10.41 -15.71 6.08
C SER A 21 -10.20 -14.25 6.49
N LEU A 22 -10.14 -13.34 5.53
CA LEU A 22 -9.93 -11.91 5.77
C LEU A 22 -11.16 -11.25 6.40
N ILE A 23 -12.36 -11.57 5.94
CA ILE A 23 -13.63 -11.10 6.53
C ILE A 23 -13.74 -11.57 7.99
N HIS A 24 -13.40 -12.83 8.26
CA HIS A 24 -13.44 -13.37 9.61
C HIS A 24 -12.46 -12.64 10.55
N LYS A 25 -11.23 -12.38 10.09
CA LYS A 25 -10.22 -11.65 10.88
C LYS A 25 -10.59 -10.18 11.09
N GLY A 26 -11.11 -9.52 10.09
CA GLY A 26 -11.47 -8.10 10.14
C GLY A 26 -12.78 -7.79 10.89
N GLY A 27 -13.45 -8.80 11.44
CA GLY A 27 -14.50 -8.66 12.46
C GLY A 27 -15.83 -8.07 11.99
N ALA A 28 -16.08 -7.79 10.75
CA ALA A 28 -17.33 -7.34 10.11
C ALA A 28 -17.06 -6.46 8.87
N LEU A 29 -15.89 -6.55 8.29
CA LEU A 29 -15.58 -5.86 7.05
C LEU A 29 -16.50 -6.39 5.94
N VAL A 30 -17.20 -5.49 5.27
CA VAL A 30 -18.03 -5.82 4.11
C VAL A 30 -17.25 -5.44 2.87
N PRO A 31 -16.81 -6.42 2.05
CA PRO A 31 -16.05 -6.11 0.86
C PRO A 31 -16.93 -5.48 -0.23
N PHE A 32 -16.37 -4.53 -0.98
CA PHE A 32 -17.02 -3.87 -2.12
C PHE A 32 -16.92 -4.66 -3.43
N THR A 33 -16.07 -5.68 -3.47
CA THR A 33 -15.90 -6.59 -4.60
C THR A 33 -15.76 -8.03 -4.10
N ASP A 34 -15.79 -8.98 -5.02
CA ASP A 34 -15.57 -10.40 -4.75
C ASP A 34 -14.08 -10.76 -4.54
N GLY A 35 -13.17 -9.78 -4.61
CA GLY A 35 -11.73 -9.96 -4.47
C GLY A 35 -11.04 -10.53 -5.71
N THR A 36 -11.74 -10.70 -6.85
CA THR A 36 -11.12 -11.11 -8.12
C THR A 36 -10.55 -9.92 -8.89
N PRO A 37 -9.58 -10.13 -9.83
CA PRO A 37 -9.16 -9.09 -10.76
C PRO A 37 -10.33 -8.51 -11.58
N ALA A 38 -11.27 -9.34 -12.00
CA ALA A 38 -12.46 -8.91 -12.73
C ALA A 38 -13.37 -8.02 -11.87
N GLY A 39 -13.57 -8.38 -10.59
CA GLY A 39 -14.31 -7.56 -9.64
C GLY A 39 -13.63 -6.21 -9.37
N LEU A 40 -12.30 -6.19 -9.30
CA LEU A 40 -11.53 -4.96 -9.16
C LEU A 40 -11.68 -4.06 -10.40
N LEU A 41 -11.54 -4.59 -11.62
CA LEU A 41 -11.76 -3.84 -12.86
C LEU A 41 -13.17 -3.22 -12.92
N GLN A 42 -14.21 -3.96 -12.52
CA GLN A 42 -15.57 -3.43 -12.45
C GLN A 42 -15.69 -2.31 -11.39
N ALA A 43 -15.01 -2.41 -10.25
CA ALA A 43 -15.00 -1.37 -9.23
C ALA A 43 -14.28 -0.11 -9.74
N MET A 44 -13.18 -0.26 -10.47
CA MET A 44 -12.48 0.82 -11.14
C MET A 44 -13.40 1.56 -12.12
N ASP A 45 -14.11 0.83 -12.99
CA ASP A 45 -15.04 1.43 -13.97
C ASP A 45 -16.15 2.23 -13.27
N ARG A 46 -16.73 1.70 -12.17
CA ARG A 46 -17.75 2.40 -11.37
C ARG A 46 -17.22 3.65 -10.65
N SER A 47 -15.90 3.73 -10.45
CA SER A 47 -15.24 4.83 -9.71
C SER A 47 -14.55 5.82 -10.64
N GLY A 48 -14.43 5.52 -11.95
CA GLY A 48 -13.68 6.31 -12.92
C GLY A 48 -12.17 6.21 -12.73
N VAL A 49 -11.68 5.07 -12.20
CA VAL A 49 -10.25 4.78 -12.02
C VAL A 49 -9.70 4.16 -13.30
N ASP A 50 -8.63 4.74 -13.83
CA ASP A 50 -8.01 4.27 -15.07
C ASP A 50 -7.10 3.06 -14.84
N ARG A 51 -6.28 3.10 -13.77
CA ARG A 51 -5.34 2.03 -13.39
C ARG A 51 -5.34 1.81 -11.89
N ALA A 52 -4.97 0.61 -11.44
CA ALA A 52 -4.84 0.29 -10.03
C ALA A 52 -3.54 -0.48 -9.75
N VAL A 53 -2.90 -0.19 -8.61
CA VAL A 53 -1.77 -0.96 -8.10
C VAL A 53 -2.29 -2.08 -7.21
N VAL A 54 -1.95 -3.33 -7.56
CA VAL A 54 -2.37 -4.53 -6.81
C VAL A 54 -1.27 -4.96 -5.86
N LEU A 55 -1.57 -4.88 -4.56
CA LEU A 55 -0.64 -5.07 -3.45
C LEU A 55 -0.88 -6.41 -2.75
N ASN A 56 -0.40 -7.50 -3.31
CA ASN A 56 -0.53 -8.82 -2.69
C ASN A 56 0.63 -9.11 -1.72
N ILE A 57 0.40 -10.04 -0.78
CA ILE A 57 1.30 -10.32 0.33
C ILE A 57 1.65 -11.80 0.35
N ALA A 58 2.95 -12.11 0.49
CA ALA A 58 3.45 -13.45 0.77
C ALA A 58 3.62 -13.62 2.29
N THR A 59 2.78 -14.44 2.93
CA THR A 59 2.82 -14.65 4.39
C THR A 59 3.77 -15.78 4.82
N ASN A 60 4.37 -16.48 3.87
CA ASN A 60 5.42 -17.48 4.08
C ASN A 60 6.24 -17.69 2.79
N ALA A 61 7.42 -18.30 2.92
CA ALA A 61 8.34 -18.51 1.79
C ALA A 61 7.72 -19.31 0.63
N LYS A 62 6.87 -20.32 0.93
CA LYS A 62 6.25 -21.17 -0.11
C LYS A 62 5.27 -20.42 -1.02
N GLN A 63 4.68 -19.33 -0.53
CA GLN A 63 3.73 -18.53 -1.31
C GLN A 63 4.40 -17.48 -2.18
N THR A 64 5.64 -17.09 -1.87
CA THR A 64 6.30 -15.92 -2.44
C THR A 64 6.30 -15.93 -3.98
N GLN A 65 6.79 -17.01 -4.59
CA GLN A 65 6.84 -17.09 -6.05
C GLN A 65 5.44 -17.06 -6.69
N SER A 66 4.49 -17.82 -6.15
CA SER A 66 3.13 -17.88 -6.72
C SER A 66 2.38 -16.54 -6.61
N VAL A 67 2.63 -15.78 -5.54
CA VAL A 67 2.11 -14.41 -5.39
C VAL A 67 2.71 -13.50 -6.45
N ASN A 68 4.02 -13.54 -6.65
CA ASN A 68 4.72 -12.68 -7.59
C ASN A 68 4.40 -13.04 -9.05
N ASP A 69 4.29 -14.32 -9.38
CA ASP A 69 3.88 -14.78 -10.72
C ASP A 69 2.44 -14.33 -11.05
N PHE A 70 1.55 -14.40 -10.06
CA PHE A 70 0.17 -13.94 -10.24
C PHE A 70 0.11 -12.45 -10.56
N VAL A 71 0.79 -11.60 -9.77
CA VAL A 71 0.72 -10.16 -9.99
C VAL A 71 1.47 -9.72 -11.26
N ALA A 72 2.47 -10.48 -11.70
CA ALA A 72 3.16 -10.24 -12.96
C ALA A 72 2.31 -10.57 -14.21
N GLY A 73 1.28 -11.41 -14.06
CA GLY A 73 0.38 -11.81 -15.15
C GLY A 73 -0.96 -11.08 -15.17
N LEU A 74 -1.10 -9.96 -14.45
CA LEU A 74 -2.35 -9.19 -14.42
C LEU A 74 -2.60 -8.41 -15.72
N ASP A 75 -3.85 -7.96 -15.90
CA ASP A 75 -4.28 -7.07 -16.98
C ASP A 75 -3.47 -5.76 -17.00
N ASP A 76 -3.33 -5.13 -18.17
CA ASP A 76 -2.55 -3.89 -18.35
C ASP A 76 -3.02 -2.71 -17.48
N ARG A 77 -4.28 -2.72 -17.05
CA ARG A 77 -4.81 -1.71 -16.13
C ARG A 77 -4.44 -1.98 -14.67
N LEU A 78 -3.99 -3.19 -14.36
CA LEU A 78 -3.63 -3.64 -13.01
C LEU A 78 -2.12 -3.77 -12.89
N ILE A 79 -1.51 -2.86 -12.14
CA ILE A 79 -0.07 -2.79 -11.95
C ILE A 79 0.30 -3.65 -10.75
N GLY A 80 0.85 -4.83 -10.98
CA GLY A 80 1.24 -5.76 -9.92
C GLY A 80 2.45 -5.28 -9.11
N PHE A 81 2.35 -5.33 -7.79
CA PHE A 81 3.50 -5.23 -6.89
C PHE A 81 3.76 -6.60 -6.27
N GLY A 82 5.02 -7.00 -6.23
CA GLY A 82 5.43 -8.26 -5.63
C GLY A 82 5.41 -8.22 -4.10
N SER A 83 5.84 -9.33 -3.50
CA SER A 83 6.04 -9.42 -2.06
C SER A 83 7.17 -10.40 -1.76
N VAL A 84 7.87 -10.20 -0.65
CA VAL A 84 8.86 -11.15 -0.12
C VAL A 84 8.50 -11.54 1.29
N TYR A 85 8.96 -12.71 1.74
CA TYR A 85 8.73 -13.16 3.12
C TYR A 85 9.93 -12.81 4.02
N PRO A 86 9.78 -11.86 4.95
CA PRO A 86 10.88 -11.38 5.79
C PRO A 86 11.41 -12.39 6.81
N GLY A 87 10.71 -13.52 7.00
CA GLY A 87 11.15 -14.60 7.87
C GLY A 87 12.35 -15.39 7.35
N ASP A 88 12.62 -15.30 6.04
CA ASP A 88 13.78 -15.92 5.35
C ASP A 88 14.48 -14.85 4.51
N VAL A 89 15.43 -14.15 5.15
CA VAL A 89 16.12 -13.01 4.50
C VAL A 89 16.93 -13.43 3.28
N PRO A 90 17.75 -14.51 3.29
CA PRO A 90 18.46 -14.94 2.09
C PRO A 90 17.53 -15.17 0.90
N TYR A 91 16.45 -15.92 1.11
CA TYR A 91 15.46 -16.18 0.06
C TYR A 91 14.72 -14.90 -0.38
N ALA A 92 14.42 -13.98 0.56
CA ALA A 92 13.83 -12.70 0.22
C ALA A 92 14.71 -11.86 -0.70
N LEU A 93 16.04 -11.88 -0.52
CA LEU A 93 16.98 -11.16 -1.39
C LEU A 93 17.03 -11.74 -2.81
N GLU A 94 16.99 -13.07 -2.95
CA GLU A 94 16.91 -13.74 -4.25
C GLU A 94 15.60 -13.39 -4.97
N GLU A 95 14.50 -13.40 -4.22
CA GLU A 95 13.19 -13.10 -4.78
C GLU A 95 13.02 -11.63 -5.16
N LEU A 96 13.68 -10.67 -4.49
CA LEU A 96 13.73 -9.27 -4.91
C LEU A 96 14.39 -9.12 -6.30
N GLU A 97 15.47 -9.86 -6.59
CA GLU A 97 16.07 -9.91 -7.92
C GLU A 97 15.07 -10.44 -8.96
N ARG A 98 14.35 -11.51 -8.61
CA ARG A 98 13.34 -12.08 -9.51
C ARG A 98 12.18 -11.12 -9.77
N ILE A 99 11.69 -10.43 -8.75
CA ILE A 99 10.66 -9.38 -8.85
C ILE A 99 11.12 -8.29 -9.83
N HIS A 100 12.37 -7.83 -9.71
CA HIS A 100 12.93 -6.86 -10.63
C HIS A 100 13.03 -7.41 -12.08
N GLN A 101 13.45 -8.66 -12.25
CA GLN A 101 13.53 -9.34 -13.57
C GLN A 101 12.14 -9.54 -14.21
N LEU A 102 11.09 -9.74 -13.41
CA LEU A 102 9.69 -9.79 -13.87
C LEU A 102 9.16 -8.41 -14.30
N GLY A 103 9.92 -7.33 -14.12
CA GLY A 103 9.52 -5.97 -14.47
C GLY A 103 8.52 -5.33 -13.50
N LEU A 104 8.30 -5.94 -12.33
CA LEU A 104 7.45 -5.37 -11.29
C LEU A 104 8.08 -4.10 -10.71
N LYS A 105 7.28 -3.08 -10.43
CA LYS A 105 7.75 -1.76 -10.01
C LYS A 105 7.99 -1.62 -8.51
N GLY A 106 7.52 -2.57 -7.72
CA GLY A 106 7.65 -2.49 -6.26
C GLY A 106 7.18 -3.74 -5.55
N ILE A 107 7.22 -3.64 -4.23
CA ILE A 107 6.80 -4.70 -3.31
C ILE A 107 5.82 -4.17 -2.26
N LYS A 108 4.94 -5.05 -1.78
CA LYS A 108 4.13 -4.84 -0.57
C LYS A 108 4.70 -5.66 0.58
N LEU A 109 4.87 -5.00 1.71
CA LEU A 109 5.14 -5.63 2.99
C LEU A 109 4.01 -5.32 3.97
N HIS A 110 3.59 -6.33 4.73
CA HIS A 110 2.53 -6.20 5.72
C HIS A 110 3.03 -6.68 7.08
N PRO A 111 3.57 -5.79 7.91
CA PRO A 111 4.24 -6.15 9.16
C PRO A 111 3.41 -7.03 10.10
N GLU A 112 2.08 -6.81 10.18
CA GLU A 112 1.19 -7.63 11.01
C GLU A 112 1.04 -9.06 10.46
N TYR A 113 0.71 -9.21 9.16
CA TYR A 113 0.53 -10.53 8.54
C TYR A 113 1.83 -11.33 8.41
N GLN A 114 2.96 -10.64 8.25
CA GLN A 114 4.28 -11.24 8.08
C GLN A 114 5.09 -11.32 9.39
N GLN A 115 4.54 -10.83 10.51
CA GLN A 115 5.06 -10.95 11.87
C GLN A 115 6.47 -10.38 12.04
N PHE A 116 6.69 -9.12 11.64
CA PHE A 116 7.95 -8.43 11.86
C PHE A 116 7.75 -6.96 12.22
N PHE A 117 8.57 -6.43 13.09
CA PHE A 117 8.62 -4.99 13.30
C PHE A 117 9.43 -4.32 12.19
N VAL A 118 8.89 -3.21 11.66
CA VAL A 118 9.45 -2.53 10.49
C VAL A 118 10.87 -2.00 10.72
N ASP A 119 11.22 -1.67 11.96
CA ASP A 119 12.55 -1.16 12.37
C ASP A 119 13.52 -2.24 12.90
N TYR A 120 13.21 -3.52 12.72
CA TYR A 120 14.15 -4.57 13.13
C TYR A 120 15.41 -4.56 12.26
N PRO A 121 16.62 -4.60 12.86
CA PRO A 121 17.88 -4.57 12.11
C PRO A 121 18.00 -5.63 11.03
N LYS A 122 17.40 -6.81 11.23
CA LYS A 122 17.38 -7.89 10.23
C LYS A 122 16.67 -7.53 8.93
N MET A 123 15.85 -6.46 8.92
CA MET A 123 15.14 -5.98 7.75
C MET A 123 16.02 -5.14 6.82
N ALA A 124 17.09 -4.54 7.35
CA ALA A 124 17.95 -3.65 6.58
C ALA A 124 18.46 -4.23 5.24
N PRO A 125 18.91 -5.49 5.15
CA PRO A 125 19.32 -6.06 3.86
C PRO A 125 18.19 -6.09 2.81
N ILE A 126 16.94 -6.35 3.22
CA ILE A 126 15.77 -6.34 2.32
C ILE A 126 15.52 -4.93 1.80
N TYR A 127 15.54 -3.92 2.67
CA TYR A 127 15.30 -2.52 2.31
C TYR A 127 16.41 -1.96 1.41
N GLN A 128 17.66 -2.24 1.75
CA GLN A 128 18.81 -1.85 0.95
C GLN A 128 18.79 -2.50 -0.45
N LYS A 129 18.40 -3.77 -0.52
CA LYS A 129 18.26 -4.47 -1.80
C LYS A 129 17.11 -3.91 -2.62
N ALA A 130 15.95 -3.65 -2.03
CA ALA A 130 14.82 -3.02 -2.70
C ALA A 130 15.20 -1.63 -3.24
N ALA A 131 15.88 -0.81 -2.44
CA ALA A 131 16.40 0.49 -2.85
C ALA A 131 17.39 0.37 -4.02
N ALA A 132 18.36 -0.53 -3.95
CA ALA A 132 19.37 -0.76 -5.00
C ALA A 132 18.75 -1.21 -6.32
N LEU A 133 17.63 -1.93 -6.29
CA LEU A 133 16.86 -2.37 -7.47
C LEU A 133 15.82 -1.33 -7.93
N GLY A 134 15.71 -0.18 -7.27
CA GLY A 134 14.70 0.84 -7.56
C GLY A 134 13.26 0.40 -7.31
N LEU A 135 13.05 -0.61 -6.46
CA LEU A 135 11.73 -1.12 -6.13
C LEU A 135 11.04 -0.25 -5.08
N ILE A 136 9.86 0.24 -5.41
CA ILE A 136 8.99 0.95 -4.47
C ILE A 136 8.53 -0.02 -3.38
N THR A 137 8.67 0.36 -2.11
CA THR A 137 8.21 -0.48 -1.00
C THR A 137 6.97 0.13 -0.34
N VAL A 138 5.85 -0.56 -0.42
CA VAL A 138 4.58 -0.17 0.23
C VAL A 138 4.44 -0.93 1.55
N PHE A 139 4.34 -0.21 2.66
CA PHE A 139 4.04 -0.78 3.97
C PHE A 139 2.57 -0.61 4.34
N ASN A 140 1.95 -1.68 4.85
CA ASN A 140 0.77 -1.50 5.68
C ASN A 140 1.22 -0.82 6.98
N ALA A 141 0.64 0.33 7.31
CA ALA A 141 1.09 1.16 8.43
C ALA A 141 -0.06 1.49 9.39
N GLY A 142 0.27 1.57 10.67
CA GLY A 142 -0.71 1.79 11.73
C GLY A 142 -1.36 0.52 12.25
N GLU A 143 -2.52 0.68 12.88
CA GLU A 143 -3.30 -0.44 13.42
C GLU A 143 -3.90 -1.29 12.30
N ASP A 144 -4.03 -2.59 12.56
CA ASP A 144 -4.78 -3.52 11.70
C ASP A 144 -5.90 -4.13 12.55
N VAL A 145 -7.14 -4.00 12.06
CA VAL A 145 -8.35 -4.44 12.79
C VAL A 145 -8.39 -5.94 13.09
N GLY A 146 -7.56 -6.74 12.41
CA GLY A 146 -7.45 -8.18 12.60
C GLY A 146 -6.36 -8.61 13.58
N TYR A 147 -5.66 -7.66 14.24
CA TYR A 147 -4.52 -7.95 15.10
C TYR A 147 -4.51 -7.15 16.40
N ASP A 148 -4.03 -7.80 17.47
CA ASP A 148 -3.83 -7.16 18.76
C ASP A 148 -2.51 -6.38 18.81
N LEU A 149 -2.37 -5.53 19.82
CA LEU A 149 -1.11 -4.83 20.11
C LEU A 149 0.01 -5.82 20.48
N PRO A 150 1.28 -5.48 20.20
CA PRO A 150 1.76 -4.18 19.73
C PRO A 150 1.70 -4.02 18.20
N VAL A 151 1.44 -2.80 17.72
CA VAL A 151 1.50 -2.46 16.30
C VAL A 151 2.94 -2.58 15.78
N HIS A 152 3.14 -3.33 14.70
CA HIS A 152 4.46 -3.61 14.15
C HIS A 152 5.01 -2.49 13.25
N CYS A 153 4.15 -1.68 12.65
CA CYS A 153 4.50 -0.53 11.81
C CYS A 153 3.86 0.75 12.33
N THR A 154 4.29 1.21 13.52
CA THR A 154 3.90 2.54 14.01
C THR A 154 4.64 3.63 13.23
N PRO A 155 4.10 4.87 13.15
CA PRO A 155 4.78 5.99 12.52
C PRO A 155 6.20 6.25 13.04
N GLN A 156 6.43 6.09 14.34
CA GLN A 156 7.75 6.22 14.94
C GLN A 156 8.72 5.13 14.45
N ARG A 157 8.28 3.86 14.44
CA ARG A 157 9.10 2.75 13.93
C ARG A 157 9.40 2.90 12.44
N LEU A 158 8.42 3.33 11.66
CA LEU A 158 8.64 3.57 10.23
C LEU A 158 9.65 4.70 10.01
N ALA A 159 9.60 5.77 10.82
CA ALA A 159 10.60 6.83 10.78
C ALA A 159 12.02 6.32 11.04
N HIS A 160 12.22 5.35 11.95
CA HIS A 160 13.53 4.69 12.16
C HIS A 160 13.90 3.78 10.98
N ALA A 161 12.92 3.07 10.40
CA ALA A 161 13.18 2.19 9.27
C ALA A 161 13.66 2.96 8.02
N LEU A 162 13.19 4.18 7.82
CA LEU A 162 13.66 5.05 6.71
C LEU A 162 15.17 5.31 6.76
N GLU A 163 15.80 5.21 7.92
CA GLU A 163 17.25 5.41 8.10
C GLU A 163 18.07 4.16 7.72
N MET A 164 17.42 3.02 7.44
CA MET A 164 18.09 1.74 7.16
C MET A 164 18.56 1.58 5.70
N ALA A 165 18.05 2.40 4.79
CA ALA A 165 18.45 2.35 3.38
C ALA A 165 18.42 3.76 2.76
N GLU A 166 19.48 4.07 1.99
CA GLU A 166 19.56 5.31 1.21
C GLU A 166 18.81 5.17 -0.12
N ASN A 167 18.30 6.29 -0.64
CA ASN A 167 17.58 6.34 -1.93
C ASN A 167 16.42 5.34 -2.05
N TRP A 168 15.79 5.03 -0.94
CA TRP A 168 14.72 4.06 -0.84
C TRP A 168 13.34 4.71 -0.97
N THR A 169 12.61 4.34 -2.00
CA THR A 169 11.26 4.85 -2.22
C THR A 169 10.25 4.07 -1.38
N VAL A 170 9.66 4.74 -0.40
CA VAL A 170 8.69 4.17 0.54
C VAL A 170 7.32 4.79 0.37
N VAL A 171 6.28 3.98 0.44
CA VAL A 171 4.89 4.39 0.57
C VAL A 171 4.34 3.84 1.89
N ALA A 172 3.88 4.70 2.77
CA ALA A 172 3.18 4.31 4.00
C ALA A 172 1.67 4.39 3.76
N ALA A 173 0.99 3.25 3.82
CA ALA A 173 -0.44 3.16 3.62
C ALA A 173 -1.26 3.91 4.68
N HIS A 174 -2.54 4.17 4.38
CA HIS A 174 -3.54 4.67 5.32
C HIS A 174 -3.17 6.02 5.95
N MET A 175 -2.81 6.98 5.11
CA MET A 175 -2.31 8.31 5.53
C MET A 175 -1.08 8.22 6.43
N GLY A 176 -0.22 7.22 6.20
CA GLY A 176 1.02 7.01 6.94
C GLY A 176 0.87 6.17 8.22
N GLY A 177 -0.36 5.78 8.61
CA GLY A 177 -0.60 4.96 9.80
C GLY A 177 -2.06 4.99 10.25
N TYR A 178 -2.83 3.94 9.90
CA TYR A 178 -4.25 3.82 10.25
C TYR A 178 -4.47 4.00 11.76
N LEU A 179 -5.41 4.88 12.12
CA LEU A 179 -5.77 5.26 13.50
C LEU A 179 -4.64 5.91 14.35
N LEU A 180 -3.41 5.98 13.86
CA LEU A 180 -2.26 6.61 14.53
C LEU A 180 -1.89 7.97 13.91
N TRP A 181 -2.85 8.71 13.34
CA TRP A 181 -2.59 9.93 12.57
C TRP A 181 -1.94 11.08 13.37
N HIS A 182 -2.14 11.13 14.70
CA HIS A 182 -1.39 12.08 15.55
C HIS A 182 0.11 11.77 15.59
N ASP A 183 0.46 10.48 15.61
CA ASP A 183 1.86 10.06 15.55
C ASP A 183 2.43 10.25 14.14
N VAL A 184 1.61 10.09 13.08
CA VAL A 184 2.00 10.45 11.71
C VAL A 184 2.37 11.94 11.64
N GLU A 185 1.55 12.83 12.19
CA GLU A 185 1.84 14.27 12.24
C GLU A 185 3.17 14.56 12.93
N ARG A 186 3.52 13.79 13.95
CA ARG A 186 4.74 13.97 14.75
C ARG A 186 5.99 13.39 14.11
N TYR A 187 5.91 12.22 13.50
CA TYR A 187 7.07 11.42 13.12
C TYR A 187 7.33 11.31 11.61
N LEU A 188 6.30 11.45 10.76
CA LEU A 188 6.41 11.16 9.34
C LEU A 188 6.21 12.37 8.42
N LEU A 189 5.38 13.37 8.81
CA LEU A 189 5.12 14.49 7.92
C LEU A 189 6.39 15.27 7.58
N GLY A 190 6.54 15.57 6.31
CA GLY A 190 7.72 16.26 5.77
C GLY A 190 8.94 15.39 5.53
N LYS A 191 8.93 14.11 5.97
CA LYS A 191 10.01 13.17 5.61
C LYS A 191 9.91 12.73 4.16
N ASP A 192 10.99 12.17 3.65
CA ASP A 192 11.08 11.68 2.26
C ASP A 192 10.45 10.29 2.12
N LEU A 193 9.13 10.28 2.04
CA LEU A 193 8.31 9.11 1.74
C LEU A 193 6.99 9.56 1.12
N TYR A 194 6.28 8.65 0.50
CA TYR A 194 4.90 8.84 0.06
C TYR A 194 3.92 8.30 1.12
N ILE A 195 2.72 8.84 1.17
CA ILE A 195 1.59 8.29 1.91
C ILE A 195 0.42 8.05 0.95
N ASP A 196 -0.40 7.03 1.17
CA ASP A 196 -1.64 6.85 0.41
C ASP A 196 -2.89 7.15 1.24
N THR A 197 -3.99 7.47 0.58
CA THR A 197 -5.23 7.90 1.23
C THR A 197 -6.16 6.75 1.62
N SER A 198 -5.74 5.50 1.46
CA SER A 198 -6.61 4.35 1.68
C SER A 198 -7.27 4.38 3.06
N LEU A 199 -8.59 4.16 3.08
CA LEU A 199 -9.46 4.22 4.25
C LEU A 199 -9.50 5.58 5.00
N ALA A 200 -8.95 6.66 4.43
CA ALA A 200 -8.97 7.96 5.09
C ALA A 200 -10.40 8.50 5.27
N HIS A 201 -11.28 8.31 4.27
CA HIS A 201 -12.67 8.77 4.33
C HIS A 201 -13.45 8.18 5.51
N SER A 202 -13.07 6.99 5.99
CA SER A 202 -13.81 6.23 7.00
C SER A 202 -13.53 6.66 8.44
N GLY A 203 -12.46 7.44 8.70
CA GLY A 203 -12.09 7.74 10.07
C GLY A 203 -11.25 9.01 10.28
N LEU A 204 -10.55 9.51 9.27
CA LEU A 204 -9.71 10.70 9.39
C LEU A 204 -10.57 11.96 9.20
N PRO A 205 -10.67 12.88 10.19
CA PRO A 205 -11.44 14.11 10.04
C PRO A 205 -10.89 14.99 8.89
N ALA A 206 -11.77 15.52 8.04
CA ALA A 206 -11.38 16.31 6.87
C ALA A 206 -10.45 17.51 7.19
N PRO A 207 -10.63 18.28 8.28
CA PRO A 207 -9.67 19.33 8.63
C PRO A 207 -8.27 18.79 8.97
N GLN A 208 -8.18 17.61 9.59
CA GLN A 208 -6.92 16.96 9.90
C GLN A 208 -6.25 16.42 8.63
N ALA A 209 -7.00 15.73 7.76
CA ALA A 209 -6.49 15.25 6.49
C ALA A 209 -5.90 16.37 5.63
N LYS A 210 -6.64 17.49 5.48
CA LYS A 210 -6.15 18.67 4.76
C LYS A 210 -4.84 19.21 5.33
N ARG A 211 -4.77 19.32 6.66
CA ARG A 211 -3.56 19.80 7.35
C ARG A 211 -2.38 18.85 7.14
N MET A 212 -2.61 17.54 7.26
CA MET A 212 -1.59 16.51 7.03
C MET A 212 -1.06 16.54 5.59
N ILE A 213 -1.95 16.58 4.59
CA ILE A 213 -1.58 16.65 3.17
C ILE A 213 -0.70 17.87 2.90
N ARG A 214 -1.07 19.05 3.41
CA ARG A 214 -0.29 20.28 3.22
C ARG A 214 1.05 20.27 3.96
N ALA A 215 1.07 19.73 5.16
CA ALA A 215 2.31 19.63 5.95
C ALA A 215 3.28 18.58 5.38
N HIS A 216 2.76 17.52 4.75
CA HIS A 216 3.59 16.50 4.10
C HIS A 216 4.08 16.92 2.72
N GLY A 217 3.26 17.67 2.00
CA GLY A 217 3.40 18.02 0.59
C GLY A 217 2.45 17.17 -0.26
N ALA A 218 1.51 17.84 -0.94
CA ALA A 218 0.52 17.16 -1.79
C ALA A 218 1.16 16.35 -2.93
N ASP A 219 2.38 16.69 -3.33
CA ASP A 219 3.17 15.99 -4.34
C ASP A 219 3.71 14.61 -3.90
N ARG A 220 3.54 14.26 -2.62
CA ARG A 220 3.92 12.95 -2.04
C ARG A 220 2.73 12.21 -1.43
N VAL A 221 1.52 12.58 -1.82
CA VAL A 221 0.28 11.88 -1.43
C VAL A 221 -0.29 11.15 -2.64
N LEU A 222 -0.67 9.88 -2.48
CA LEU A 222 -1.22 9.02 -3.51
C LEU A 222 -2.67 8.69 -3.19
N LEU A 223 -3.54 8.63 -4.20
CA LEU A 223 -4.86 8.04 -4.04
C LEU A 223 -4.71 6.54 -3.77
N GLY A 224 -5.32 6.04 -2.72
CA GLY A 224 -5.47 4.62 -2.43
C GLY A 224 -6.87 4.36 -1.89
N SER A 225 -7.46 3.21 -2.20
CA SER A 225 -8.79 2.84 -1.70
C SER A 225 -8.78 1.72 -0.68
N ASP A 226 -7.82 0.83 -0.73
CA ASP A 226 -7.80 -0.46 -0.04
C ASP A 226 -8.90 -1.43 -0.53
N CYS A 227 -9.32 -1.33 -1.80
CA CYS A 227 -10.25 -2.29 -2.40
C CYS A 227 -9.70 -3.73 -2.25
N PRO A 228 -10.48 -4.71 -1.77
CA PRO A 228 -11.93 -4.73 -1.64
C PRO A 228 -12.53 -4.15 -0.35
N TRP A 229 -11.71 -3.72 0.63
CA TRP A 229 -12.20 -3.23 1.93
C TRP A 229 -12.67 -1.78 1.89
N GLY A 230 -12.15 -1.01 0.95
CA GLY A 230 -12.58 0.35 0.62
C GLY A 230 -13.03 0.47 -0.83
N PHE A 231 -13.54 1.64 -1.20
CA PHE A 231 -14.05 1.90 -2.54
C PHE A 231 -13.53 3.25 -3.05
N ALA A 232 -12.80 3.23 -4.16
CA ALA A 232 -12.11 4.40 -4.70
C ALA A 232 -13.02 5.61 -4.89
N LYS A 233 -14.31 5.41 -5.23
CA LYS A 233 -15.27 6.50 -5.38
C LYS A 233 -15.42 7.31 -4.08
N TYR A 234 -15.35 6.67 -2.93
CA TYR A 234 -15.47 7.37 -1.64
C TYR A 234 -14.22 8.15 -1.32
N GLU A 235 -13.02 7.58 -1.55
CA GLU A 235 -11.76 8.30 -1.36
C GLU A 235 -11.62 9.48 -2.32
N ILE A 236 -11.97 9.32 -3.59
CA ILE A 236 -12.00 10.41 -4.57
C ILE A 236 -12.97 11.52 -4.11
N GLY A 237 -14.16 11.14 -3.66
CA GLY A 237 -15.14 12.09 -3.11
C GLY A 237 -14.60 12.84 -1.87
N TYR A 238 -13.95 12.10 -0.99
CA TYR A 238 -13.33 12.65 0.22
C TYR A 238 -12.23 13.67 -0.13
N ILE A 239 -11.26 13.31 -0.98
CA ILE A 239 -10.20 14.22 -1.42
C ILE A 239 -10.79 15.50 -2.04
N LYS A 240 -11.79 15.38 -2.92
CA LYS A 240 -12.46 16.54 -3.53
C LYS A 240 -13.18 17.42 -2.51
N SER A 241 -13.65 16.87 -1.40
CA SER A 241 -14.34 17.61 -0.34
C SER A 241 -13.41 18.37 0.61
N LEU A 242 -12.10 18.07 0.60
CA LEU A 242 -11.13 18.68 1.53
C LEU A 242 -10.86 20.19 1.26
N GLY A 243 -11.32 20.74 0.13
CA GLY A 243 -11.02 22.11 -0.25
C GLY A 243 -9.53 22.34 -0.50
N LEU A 244 -8.88 21.36 -1.11
CA LEU A 244 -7.53 21.48 -1.68
C LEU A 244 -7.59 22.24 -3.00
N GLU A 245 -6.48 22.85 -3.41
CA GLU A 245 -6.37 23.47 -4.73
C GLU A 245 -6.51 22.40 -5.83
N GLN A 246 -6.98 22.80 -7.01
CA GLN A 246 -7.19 21.87 -8.13
C GLN A 246 -5.91 21.11 -8.46
N GLN A 247 -4.77 21.76 -8.48
CA GLN A 247 -3.48 21.15 -8.74
C GLN A 247 -3.10 20.11 -7.68
N GLU A 248 -3.35 20.39 -6.38
CA GLU A 248 -3.15 19.42 -5.29
C GLU A 248 -4.01 18.17 -5.51
N GLN A 249 -5.29 18.35 -5.88
CA GLN A 249 -6.20 17.24 -6.16
C GLN A 249 -5.73 16.39 -7.36
N GLU A 250 -5.35 17.04 -8.48
CA GLU A 250 -4.86 16.37 -9.67
C GLU A 250 -3.59 15.56 -9.40
N GLN A 251 -2.68 16.10 -8.58
CA GLN A 251 -1.48 15.39 -8.14
C GLN A 251 -1.84 14.13 -7.34
N ILE A 252 -2.70 14.24 -6.35
CA ILE A 252 -3.10 13.13 -5.47
C ILE A 252 -3.86 12.06 -6.25
N LEU A 253 -4.81 12.46 -7.10
CA LEU A 253 -5.68 11.53 -7.81
C LEU A 253 -4.95 10.68 -8.87
N GLY A 254 -3.75 11.10 -9.30
CA GLY A 254 -2.99 10.28 -10.25
C GLY A 254 -1.65 10.86 -10.69
N GLY A 255 -1.46 12.17 -10.66
CA GLY A 255 -0.23 12.80 -11.14
C GLY A 255 1.02 12.29 -10.41
N ASN A 256 0.94 12.13 -9.09
CA ASN A 256 2.04 11.59 -8.29
C ASN A 256 2.31 10.12 -8.61
N ALA A 257 1.25 9.31 -8.73
CA ALA A 257 1.37 7.90 -9.08
C ALA A 257 1.96 7.71 -10.48
N MET A 258 1.55 8.52 -11.48
CA MET A 258 2.16 8.50 -12.82
C MET A 258 3.66 8.77 -12.76
N ARG A 259 4.07 9.81 -12.05
CA ARG A 259 5.49 10.16 -11.87
C ARG A 259 6.27 9.04 -11.17
N LEU A 260 5.70 8.48 -10.09
CA LEU A 260 6.33 7.44 -9.29
C LEU A 260 6.49 6.12 -10.05
N LEU A 261 5.52 5.77 -10.88
CA LEU A 261 5.50 4.53 -11.68
C LEU A 261 6.22 4.66 -13.03
N GLY A 262 6.57 5.88 -13.46
CA GLY A 262 7.16 6.14 -14.76
C GLY A 262 6.19 5.92 -15.93
N LEU A 263 4.92 6.36 -15.79
CA LEU A 263 3.84 6.21 -16.79
C LEU A 263 3.64 7.47 -17.62
#